data_8040b5595f4541dd3ba223edc1b64f29
#
_entry.id   8040b5595f4541dd3ba223edc1b64f29
#
_cell.length_a   1.000
_cell.length_b   1.000
_cell.length_c   1.000
_cell.angle_alpha   90.00
_cell.angle_beta   90.00
_cell.angle_gamma   90.00
#
_symmetry.space_group_name_H-M   'P 1'
#
loop_
_entity.id
_entity.type
_entity.pdbx_description
1 polymer ?
#
loop_
_entity_poly.entity_id
_entity_poly.type
_entity_poly.pdbx_seq_one_letter_code
_entity_poly.pdbx_strand_id
1 'polypeptide(L)'
;MEDEFRALLRRVRAELVSSAEFTAYERLLELAVDGGPAPGAPAAADRADRLAGILVAGEQPLWAREIAAFTLGVQGDRRAFETLVLLLNYREPVRCATAAHALGRLRDPRTARAAAALATNPLRTAYALHPVRLLTELRAPESVPALLSTLERLLAAPDHCWPVARACVEGLGALGDDRATRVLLAARGHERLRRAADEALARVRGGEG
;
A
#
# COMPACT_ATOMS: atom_id res chain seq x y z
N MET A 1 -6.58 6.98 -8.97
CA MET A 1 -5.31 6.88 -9.74
C MET A 1 -4.66 8.25 -9.94
N GLU A 2 -5.39 9.22 -10.47
CA GLU A 2 -4.83 10.54 -10.77
C GLU A 2 -4.39 11.31 -9.52
N ASP A 3 -5.14 11.21 -8.42
CA ASP A 3 -4.83 11.91 -7.18
C ASP A 3 -3.62 11.35 -6.45
N GLU A 4 -3.44 10.02 -6.40
CA GLU A 4 -2.28 9.37 -5.80
C GLU A 4 -1.01 9.64 -6.61
N PHE A 5 -1.12 9.59 -7.94
CA PHE A 5 0.00 9.95 -8.81
C PHE A 5 0.39 11.40 -8.67
N ARG A 6 -0.58 12.32 -8.64
CA ARG A 6 -0.32 13.74 -8.39
C ARG A 6 0.31 13.99 -7.02
N ALA A 7 -0.14 13.25 -5.99
CA ALA A 7 0.44 13.35 -4.65
C ALA A 7 1.89 12.89 -4.64
N LEU A 8 2.20 11.77 -5.31
CA LEU A 8 3.56 11.28 -5.51
C LEU A 8 4.43 12.33 -6.19
N LEU A 9 3.98 12.87 -7.33
CA LEU A 9 4.73 13.85 -8.10
C LEU A 9 5.00 15.15 -7.32
N ARG A 10 4.00 15.67 -6.59
CA ARG A 10 4.17 16.86 -5.74
C ARG A 10 5.21 16.64 -4.65
N ARG A 11 5.19 15.46 -4.02
CA ARG A 11 6.19 15.11 -2.99
C ARG A 11 7.58 15.01 -3.60
N VAL A 12 7.75 14.24 -4.67
CA VAL A 12 9.03 14.10 -5.36
C VAL A 12 9.57 15.46 -5.78
N ARG A 13 8.74 16.30 -6.41
CA ARG A 13 9.17 17.63 -6.83
C ARG A 13 9.67 18.51 -5.67
N ALA A 14 9.10 18.35 -4.48
CA ALA A 14 9.54 19.07 -3.28
C ALA A 14 10.89 18.55 -2.72
N GLU A 15 11.28 17.33 -3.07
CA GLU A 15 12.56 16.72 -2.66
C GLU A 15 13.72 17.08 -3.61
N LEU A 16 13.44 17.56 -4.84
CA LEU A 16 14.46 17.89 -5.84
C LEU A 16 15.19 19.20 -5.47
N VAL A 17 16.51 19.18 -5.55
CA VAL A 17 17.35 20.33 -5.14
C VAL A 17 18.23 20.88 -6.25
N SER A 18 18.48 20.15 -7.34
CA SER A 18 19.38 20.56 -8.43
C SER A 18 18.66 20.64 -9.77
N SER A 19 19.16 21.50 -10.66
CA SER A 19 18.65 21.61 -12.04
C SER A 19 18.80 20.31 -12.83
N ALA A 20 19.83 19.51 -12.55
CA ALA A 20 20.02 18.21 -13.18
C ALA A 20 18.93 17.21 -12.75
N GLU A 21 18.54 17.20 -11.46
CA GLU A 21 17.43 16.38 -10.97
C GLU A 21 16.10 16.82 -11.60
N PHE A 22 15.83 18.11 -11.71
CA PHE A 22 14.64 18.62 -12.39
C PHE A 22 14.56 18.16 -13.85
N THR A 23 15.68 18.25 -14.60
CA THR A 23 15.72 17.76 -15.97
C THR A 23 15.49 16.24 -16.07
N ALA A 24 16.07 15.47 -15.16
CA ALA A 24 15.87 14.03 -15.10
C ALA A 24 14.41 13.67 -14.73
N TYR A 25 13.82 14.43 -13.82
CA TYR A 25 12.41 14.29 -13.42
C TYR A 25 11.46 14.57 -14.61
N GLU A 26 11.66 15.64 -15.36
CA GLU A 26 10.82 15.97 -16.53
C GLU A 26 10.89 14.86 -17.60
N ARG A 27 12.09 14.35 -17.89
CA ARG A 27 12.25 13.21 -18.80
C ARG A 27 11.55 11.95 -18.33
N LEU A 28 11.57 11.69 -17.02
CA LEU A 28 10.87 10.56 -16.43
C LEU A 28 9.35 10.74 -16.52
N LEU A 29 8.84 11.96 -16.34
CA LEU A 29 7.42 12.25 -16.50
C LEU A 29 6.92 11.99 -17.92
N GLU A 30 7.71 12.34 -18.94
CA GLU A 30 7.38 12.04 -20.36
C GLU A 30 7.21 10.52 -20.60
N LEU A 31 7.94 9.69 -19.82
CA LEU A 31 7.79 8.23 -19.89
C LEU A 31 6.61 7.71 -19.05
N ALA A 32 6.33 8.34 -17.89
CA ALA A 32 5.34 7.88 -16.92
C ALA A 32 3.92 8.32 -17.29
N VAL A 33 3.76 9.50 -17.89
CA VAL A 33 2.45 10.01 -18.32
C VAL A 33 2.13 9.46 -19.71
N ASP A 34 0.95 8.88 -19.89
CA ASP A 34 0.43 8.49 -21.20
C ASP A 34 0.20 9.74 -22.05
N GLY A 35 1.26 10.22 -22.69
CA GLY A 35 1.15 11.11 -23.83
C GLY A 35 0.54 10.31 -24.96
N GLY A 36 -0.68 10.66 -25.40
CA GLY A 36 -1.35 10.02 -26.53
C GLY A 36 -0.43 9.86 -27.75
N PRO A 37 -0.88 9.25 -28.84
CA PRO A 37 -0.05 8.90 -29.99
C PRO A 37 0.50 10.15 -30.70
N ALA A 38 1.53 10.75 -30.11
CA ALA A 38 2.30 11.78 -30.81
C ALA A 38 3.18 11.07 -31.86
N PRO A 39 3.34 11.64 -33.08
CA PRO A 39 4.24 11.07 -34.06
C PRO A 39 5.66 10.95 -33.47
N GLY A 40 6.20 9.72 -33.43
CA GLY A 40 7.52 9.44 -32.87
C GLY A 40 7.57 9.11 -31.37
N ALA A 41 6.43 9.07 -30.66
CA ALA A 41 6.39 8.57 -29.28
C ALA A 41 6.76 7.08 -29.22
N PRO A 42 7.56 6.64 -28.22
CA PRO A 42 7.89 5.24 -28.06
C PRO A 42 6.63 4.39 -27.85
N ALA A 43 6.64 3.16 -28.39
CA ALA A 43 5.56 2.22 -28.17
C ALA A 43 5.37 1.97 -26.66
N ALA A 44 4.15 1.64 -26.24
CA ALA A 44 3.85 1.39 -24.82
C ALA A 44 4.77 0.34 -24.18
N ALA A 45 5.13 -0.70 -24.95
CA ALA A 45 6.08 -1.74 -24.52
C ALA A 45 7.50 -1.16 -24.29
N ASP A 46 8.00 -0.31 -25.20
CA ASP A 46 9.31 0.32 -25.04
C ASP A 46 9.34 1.26 -23.80
N ARG A 47 8.26 1.98 -23.56
CA ARG A 47 8.13 2.82 -22.35
C ARG A 47 8.17 1.96 -21.08
N ALA A 48 7.44 0.86 -21.05
CA ALA A 48 7.43 -0.06 -19.91
C ALA A 48 8.83 -0.67 -19.67
N ASP A 49 9.55 -1.03 -20.74
CA ASP A 49 10.90 -1.57 -20.64
C ASP A 49 11.90 -0.54 -20.10
N ARG A 50 11.80 0.71 -20.55
CA ARG A 50 12.62 1.81 -20.02
C ARG A 50 12.33 2.11 -18.55
N LEU A 51 11.06 2.13 -18.15
CA LEU A 51 10.67 2.27 -16.73
C LEU A 51 11.18 1.08 -15.89
N ALA A 52 11.07 -0.15 -16.41
CA ALA A 52 11.61 -1.31 -15.72
C ALA A 52 13.12 -1.28 -15.57
N GLY A 53 13.84 -0.74 -16.56
CA GLY A 53 15.27 -0.50 -16.47
C GLY A 53 15.66 0.42 -15.30
N ILE A 54 14.83 1.43 -14.99
CA ILE A 54 15.05 2.33 -13.85
C ILE A 54 14.95 1.57 -12.51
N LEU A 55 14.10 0.55 -12.41
CA LEU A 55 13.92 -0.21 -11.16
C LEU A 55 15.18 -1.00 -10.76
N VAL A 56 15.92 -1.49 -11.74
CA VAL A 56 17.09 -2.37 -11.53
C VAL A 56 18.42 -1.63 -11.55
N ALA A 57 18.45 -0.39 -12.05
CA ALA A 57 19.65 0.42 -12.09
C ALA A 57 19.97 0.98 -10.69
N GLY A 58 21.07 0.48 -10.09
CA GLY A 58 21.44 0.78 -8.69
C GLY A 58 21.75 2.26 -8.43
N GLU A 59 22.21 2.98 -9.46
CA GLU A 59 22.55 4.41 -9.42
C GLU A 59 21.32 5.34 -9.49
N GLN A 60 20.16 4.81 -9.85
CA GLN A 60 18.95 5.63 -9.93
C GLN A 60 18.48 6.10 -8.55
N PRO A 61 18.16 7.39 -8.39
CA PRO A 61 17.68 7.92 -7.12
C PRO A 61 16.34 7.29 -6.74
N LEU A 62 16.06 7.27 -5.43
CA LEU A 62 14.86 6.63 -4.90
C LEU A 62 13.59 7.19 -5.54
N TRP A 63 13.48 8.51 -5.71
CA TRP A 63 12.32 9.16 -6.31
C TRP A 63 12.03 8.69 -7.75
N ALA A 64 13.10 8.42 -8.54
CA ALA A 64 12.92 7.91 -9.90
C ALA A 64 12.37 6.49 -9.92
N ARG A 65 12.89 5.63 -9.03
CA ARG A 65 12.36 4.27 -8.85
C ARG A 65 10.93 4.26 -8.32
N GLU A 66 10.54 5.22 -7.48
CA GLU A 66 9.16 5.37 -7.00
C GLU A 66 8.19 5.69 -8.14
N ILE A 67 8.51 6.68 -8.98
CA ILE A 67 7.66 7.05 -10.12
C ILE A 67 7.55 5.88 -11.09
N ALA A 68 8.69 5.24 -11.44
CA ALA A 68 8.68 4.09 -12.34
C ALA A 68 7.89 2.90 -11.78
N ALA A 69 8.09 2.56 -10.50
CA ALA A 69 7.36 1.46 -9.84
C ALA A 69 5.87 1.75 -9.73
N PHE A 70 5.47 2.97 -9.39
CA PHE A 70 4.07 3.36 -9.33
C PHE A 70 3.41 3.23 -10.71
N THR A 71 4.03 3.80 -11.74
CA THR A 71 3.50 3.76 -13.11
C THR A 71 3.33 2.33 -13.61
N LEU A 72 4.35 1.50 -13.51
CA LEU A 72 4.30 0.09 -13.90
C LEU A 72 3.27 -0.69 -13.06
N GLY A 73 3.22 -0.43 -11.75
CA GLY A 73 2.30 -1.11 -10.84
C GLY A 73 0.83 -0.86 -11.18
N VAL A 74 0.46 0.38 -11.47
CA VAL A 74 -0.93 0.72 -11.86
C VAL A 74 -1.30 0.21 -13.25
N GLN A 75 -0.31 0.00 -14.12
CA GLN A 75 -0.47 -0.63 -15.43
C GLN A 75 -0.53 -2.17 -15.36
N GLY A 76 -0.27 -2.76 -14.19
CA GLY A 76 -0.27 -4.20 -13.99
C GLY A 76 1.04 -4.91 -14.38
N ASP A 77 2.13 -4.16 -14.58
CA ASP A 77 3.44 -4.73 -14.89
C ASP A 77 4.13 -5.26 -13.62
N ARG A 78 4.20 -6.59 -13.52
CA ARG A 78 4.71 -7.29 -12.32
C ARG A 78 6.20 -7.06 -12.03
N ARG A 79 6.97 -6.49 -12.95
CA ARG A 79 8.36 -6.08 -12.70
C ARG A 79 8.47 -5.04 -11.58
N ALA A 80 7.40 -4.28 -11.33
CA ALA A 80 7.32 -3.32 -10.24
C ALA A 80 7.21 -3.94 -8.84
N PHE A 81 6.85 -5.22 -8.71
CA PHE A 81 6.47 -5.86 -7.44
C PHE A 81 7.51 -5.67 -6.34
N GLU A 82 8.75 -6.06 -6.59
CA GLU A 82 9.82 -6.03 -5.57
C GLU A 82 10.08 -4.59 -5.07
N THR A 83 10.14 -3.64 -6.00
CA THR A 83 10.34 -2.22 -5.64
C THR A 83 9.15 -1.68 -4.85
N LEU A 84 7.92 -2.00 -5.23
CA LEU A 84 6.72 -1.57 -4.50
C LEU A 84 6.65 -2.17 -3.10
N VAL A 85 7.05 -3.43 -2.91
CA VAL A 85 7.12 -4.05 -1.57
C VAL A 85 8.19 -3.37 -0.72
N LEU A 86 9.36 -3.03 -1.28
CA LEU A 86 10.38 -2.25 -0.59
C LEU A 86 9.83 -0.88 -0.17
N LEU A 87 9.11 -0.18 -1.04
CA LEU A 87 8.50 1.11 -0.75
C LEU A 87 7.39 1.01 0.31
N LEU A 88 6.57 -0.04 0.29
CA LEU A 88 5.58 -0.32 1.33
C LEU A 88 6.26 -0.56 2.70
N ASN A 89 7.51 -0.99 2.70
CA ASN A 89 8.32 -1.22 3.89
C ASN A 89 9.01 0.04 4.45
N TYR A 90 8.85 1.20 3.84
CA TYR A 90 9.43 2.45 4.34
C TYR A 90 8.72 2.95 5.61
N ARG A 91 9.37 3.90 6.31
CA ARG A 91 8.80 4.54 7.51
C ARG A 91 7.91 5.74 7.19
N GLU A 92 8.00 6.26 5.97
CA GLU A 92 7.26 7.45 5.53
C GLU A 92 5.85 7.07 5.09
N PRO A 93 4.81 7.54 5.80
CA PRO A 93 3.42 7.14 5.53
C PRO A 93 2.97 7.44 4.09
N VAL A 94 3.37 8.58 3.52
CA VAL A 94 2.96 8.96 2.17
C VAL A 94 3.56 8.02 1.13
N ARG A 95 4.83 7.60 1.30
CA ARG A 95 5.50 6.63 0.43
C ARG A 95 4.85 5.25 0.52
N CYS A 96 4.52 4.82 1.75
CA CYS A 96 3.78 3.57 1.96
C CYS A 96 2.38 3.61 1.32
N ALA A 97 1.68 4.74 1.39
CA ALA A 97 0.34 4.89 0.81
C ALA A 97 0.36 4.73 -0.72
N THR A 98 1.28 5.42 -1.41
CA THR A 98 1.41 5.32 -2.87
C THR A 98 1.82 3.91 -3.31
N ALA A 99 2.74 3.27 -2.57
CA ALA A 99 3.13 1.89 -2.84
C ALA A 99 1.97 0.90 -2.62
N ALA A 100 1.19 1.05 -1.55
CA ALA A 100 0.01 0.23 -1.29
C ALA A 100 -1.02 0.34 -2.41
N HIS A 101 -1.31 1.57 -2.86
CA HIS A 101 -2.23 1.80 -3.98
C HIS A 101 -1.76 1.09 -5.25
N ALA A 102 -0.48 1.26 -5.63
CA ALA A 102 0.07 0.61 -6.83
C ALA A 102 0.08 -0.93 -6.71
N LEU A 103 0.37 -1.49 -5.53
CA LEU A 103 0.30 -2.93 -5.27
C LEU A 103 -1.12 -3.49 -5.37
N GLY A 104 -2.12 -2.75 -4.90
CA GLY A 104 -3.53 -3.13 -5.07
C GLY A 104 -3.93 -3.21 -6.55
N ARG A 105 -3.39 -2.31 -7.39
CA ARG A 105 -3.64 -2.28 -8.84
C ARG A 105 -2.84 -3.31 -9.62
N LEU A 106 -1.66 -3.67 -9.14
CA LEU A 106 -0.73 -4.60 -9.79
C LEU A 106 -1.32 -6.01 -9.98
N ARG A 107 -2.23 -6.44 -9.10
CA ARG A 107 -2.86 -7.78 -9.11
C ARG A 107 -1.84 -8.92 -9.11
N ASP A 108 -0.69 -8.71 -8.47
CA ASP A 108 0.28 -9.79 -8.30
C ASP A 108 -0.16 -10.68 -7.13
N PRO A 109 -0.24 -12.02 -7.30
CA PRO A 109 -0.69 -12.94 -6.26
C PRO A 109 0.20 -12.94 -5.01
N ARG A 110 1.45 -12.49 -5.11
CA ARG A 110 2.38 -12.36 -3.98
C ARG A 110 2.05 -11.19 -3.06
N THR A 111 1.23 -10.22 -3.52
CA THR A 111 0.96 -8.96 -2.81
C THR A 111 0.34 -9.20 -1.42
N ALA A 112 -0.65 -10.09 -1.32
CA ALA A 112 -1.32 -10.36 -0.05
C ALA A 112 -0.35 -10.96 0.98
N ARG A 113 0.50 -11.90 0.57
CA ARG A 113 1.52 -12.51 1.42
C ARG A 113 2.56 -11.49 1.90
N ALA A 114 3.02 -10.62 1.01
CA ALA A 114 3.96 -9.56 1.36
C ALA A 114 3.34 -8.56 2.35
N ALA A 115 2.11 -8.11 2.10
CA ALA A 115 1.37 -7.23 3.00
C ALA A 115 1.14 -7.87 4.37
N ALA A 116 0.78 -9.16 4.42
CA ALA A 116 0.61 -9.92 5.67
C ALA A 116 1.91 -9.99 6.47
N ALA A 117 3.04 -10.28 5.84
CA ALA A 117 4.34 -10.29 6.49
C ALA A 117 4.71 -8.93 7.09
N LEU A 118 4.40 -7.82 6.38
CA LEU A 118 4.64 -6.47 6.90
C LEU A 118 3.68 -6.08 8.03
N ALA A 119 2.41 -6.46 7.96
CA ALA A 119 1.40 -6.15 8.97
C ALA A 119 1.66 -6.89 10.28
N THR A 120 2.07 -8.16 10.21
CA THR A 120 2.30 -9.00 11.39
C THR A 120 3.66 -8.82 12.04
N ASN A 121 4.61 -8.12 11.40
CA ASN A 121 5.95 -7.91 11.94
C ASN A 121 5.91 -7.00 13.19
N PRO A 122 6.27 -7.49 14.39
CA PRO A 122 6.20 -6.71 15.63
C PRO A 122 7.14 -5.50 15.63
N LEU A 123 8.27 -5.57 14.92
CA LEU A 123 9.23 -4.46 14.81
C LEU A 123 8.73 -3.30 13.94
N ARG A 124 7.60 -3.48 13.25
CA ARG A 124 7.03 -2.51 12.31
C ARG A 124 5.63 -2.04 12.67
N THR A 125 5.19 -2.31 13.86
CA THR A 125 3.82 -2.00 14.31
C THR A 125 3.38 -0.55 13.99
N ALA A 126 4.24 0.43 14.24
CA ALA A 126 3.95 1.84 13.97
C ALA A 126 3.75 2.16 12.47
N TYR A 127 4.26 1.32 11.57
CA TYR A 127 4.23 1.51 10.11
C TYR A 127 3.31 0.51 9.41
N ALA A 128 2.53 -0.27 10.15
CA ALA A 128 1.68 -1.33 9.61
C ALA A 128 0.35 -0.84 9.01
N LEU A 129 0.02 0.45 9.12
CA LEU A 129 -1.27 1.00 8.70
C LEU A 129 -1.60 0.70 7.22
N HIS A 130 -0.66 0.98 6.31
CA HIS A 130 -0.88 0.77 4.89
C HIS A 130 -0.89 -0.71 4.49
N PRO A 131 0.01 -1.59 4.98
CA PRO A 131 -0.13 -3.04 4.85
C PRO A 131 -1.49 -3.59 5.30
N VAL A 132 -2.00 -3.15 6.46
CA VAL A 132 -3.32 -3.54 7.00
C VAL A 132 -4.45 -3.13 6.06
N ARG A 133 -4.46 -1.88 5.58
CA ARG A 133 -5.47 -1.39 4.62
C ARG A 133 -5.41 -2.14 3.30
N LEU A 134 -4.21 -2.40 2.79
CA LEU A 134 -4.01 -3.18 1.56
C LEU A 134 -4.58 -4.60 1.70
N LEU A 135 -4.36 -5.27 2.83
CA LEU A 135 -4.96 -6.59 3.10
C LEU A 135 -6.49 -6.55 3.07
N THR A 136 -7.09 -5.50 3.63
CA THR A 136 -8.55 -5.30 3.60
C THR A 136 -9.07 -5.14 2.16
N GLU A 137 -8.35 -4.38 1.33
CA GLU A 137 -8.70 -4.15 -0.08
C GLU A 137 -8.58 -5.43 -0.92
N LEU A 138 -7.50 -6.20 -0.72
CA LEU A 138 -7.22 -7.41 -1.48
C LEU A 138 -8.21 -8.56 -1.23
N ARG A 139 -8.82 -8.62 -0.04
CA ARG A 139 -9.74 -9.70 0.37
C ARG A 139 -9.17 -11.11 0.11
N ALA A 140 -7.87 -11.26 0.25
CA ALA A 140 -7.16 -12.51 0.00
C ALA A 140 -7.26 -13.46 1.22
N PRO A 141 -6.99 -14.75 1.07
CA PRO A 141 -7.00 -15.72 2.17
C PRO A 141 -6.09 -15.32 3.35
N GLU A 142 -4.99 -14.62 3.08
CA GLU A 142 -4.05 -14.11 4.08
C GLU A 142 -4.59 -12.93 4.89
N SER A 143 -5.63 -12.23 4.39
CA SER A 143 -6.11 -10.98 4.98
C SER A 143 -6.64 -11.18 6.40
N VAL A 144 -7.62 -12.05 6.58
CA VAL A 144 -8.24 -12.26 7.90
C VAL A 144 -7.23 -12.76 8.93
N PRO A 145 -6.43 -13.82 8.69
CA PRO A 145 -5.43 -14.29 9.66
C PRO A 145 -4.42 -13.21 10.06
N ALA A 146 -3.95 -12.42 9.11
CA ALA A 146 -2.98 -11.36 9.39
C ALA A 146 -3.59 -10.22 10.22
N LEU A 147 -4.82 -9.79 9.91
CA LEU A 147 -5.53 -8.76 10.67
C LEU A 147 -5.87 -9.22 12.08
N LEU A 148 -6.30 -10.48 12.26
CA LEU A 148 -6.55 -11.09 13.58
C LEU A 148 -5.29 -11.07 14.43
N SER A 149 -4.19 -11.66 13.93
CA SER A 149 -2.91 -11.72 14.64
C SER A 149 -2.37 -10.32 15.00
N THR A 150 -2.50 -9.36 14.08
CA THR A 150 -2.06 -7.99 14.33
C THR A 150 -2.89 -7.32 15.40
N LEU A 151 -4.22 -7.45 15.35
CA LEU A 151 -5.12 -6.85 16.34
C LEU A 151 -4.96 -7.48 17.72
N GLU A 152 -4.89 -8.82 17.83
CA GLU A 152 -4.66 -9.53 19.10
C GLU A 152 -3.36 -9.05 19.77
N ARG A 153 -2.28 -8.93 19.02
CA ARG A 153 -1.01 -8.42 19.53
C ARG A 153 -1.12 -6.96 19.99
N LEU A 154 -1.82 -6.11 19.24
CA LEU A 154 -2.02 -4.70 19.61
C LEU A 154 -2.87 -4.53 20.86
N LEU A 155 -3.91 -5.34 21.05
CA LEU A 155 -4.74 -5.30 22.26
C LEU A 155 -3.99 -5.80 23.51
N ALA A 156 -3.02 -6.70 23.35
CA ALA A 156 -2.19 -7.20 24.42
C ALA A 156 -0.98 -6.29 24.76
N ALA A 157 -0.63 -5.35 23.89
CA ALA A 157 0.54 -4.48 24.08
C ALA A 157 0.24 -3.29 24.98
N PRO A 158 1.19 -2.88 25.88
CA PRO A 158 1.01 -1.69 26.73
C PRO A 158 1.01 -0.39 25.90
N ASP A 159 1.77 -0.34 24.82
CA ASP A 159 1.86 0.81 23.91
C ASP A 159 1.05 0.53 22.65
N HIS A 160 -0.18 0.98 22.62
CA HIS A 160 -1.11 0.69 21.53
C HIS A 160 -0.93 1.65 20.37
N CYS A 161 -0.69 1.12 19.18
CA CYS A 161 -0.76 1.87 17.94
C CYS A 161 -2.22 1.95 17.45
N TRP A 162 -3.00 2.85 18.05
CA TRP A 162 -4.45 2.97 17.83
C TRP A 162 -4.87 3.13 16.36
N PRO A 163 -4.17 3.89 15.49
CA PRO A 163 -4.53 3.97 14.09
C PRO A 163 -4.47 2.61 13.38
N VAL A 164 -3.46 1.79 13.70
CA VAL A 164 -3.31 0.43 13.13
C VAL A 164 -4.36 -0.51 13.72
N ALA A 165 -4.57 -0.48 15.03
CA ALA A 165 -5.60 -1.29 15.69
C ALA A 165 -7.00 -0.99 15.12
N ARG A 166 -7.33 0.29 14.95
CA ARG A 166 -8.59 0.72 14.34
C ARG A 166 -8.73 0.22 12.90
N ALA A 167 -7.67 0.34 12.09
CA ALA A 167 -7.69 -0.18 10.72
C ALA A 167 -7.89 -1.70 10.67
N CYS A 168 -7.32 -2.46 11.62
CA CYS A 168 -7.58 -3.90 11.75
C CYS A 168 -9.05 -4.17 12.07
N VAL A 169 -9.65 -3.45 13.03
CA VAL A 169 -11.07 -3.58 13.40
C VAL A 169 -11.98 -3.27 12.21
N GLU A 170 -11.75 -2.14 11.53
CA GLU A 170 -12.51 -1.72 10.34
C GLU A 170 -12.37 -2.74 9.21
N GLY A 171 -11.14 -3.25 8.99
CA GLY A 171 -10.83 -4.25 7.97
C GLY A 171 -11.51 -5.59 8.23
N LEU A 172 -11.46 -6.09 9.47
CA LEU A 172 -12.14 -7.34 9.86
C LEU A 172 -13.66 -7.23 9.68
N GLY A 173 -14.24 -6.09 10.06
CA GLY A 173 -15.65 -5.82 9.79
C GLY A 173 -16.00 -5.76 8.30
N ALA A 174 -15.11 -5.18 7.46
CA ALA A 174 -15.33 -5.11 6.02
C ALA A 174 -15.17 -6.47 5.32
N LEU A 175 -14.36 -7.38 5.88
CA LEU A 175 -14.19 -8.75 5.38
C LEU A 175 -15.36 -9.66 5.76
N GLY A 176 -16.05 -9.38 6.88
CA GLY A 176 -17.27 -10.10 7.30
C GLY A 176 -17.02 -11.53 7.76
N ASP A 177 -15.84 -11.86 8.26
CA ASP A 177 -15.47 -13.23 8.67
C ASP A 177 -15.78 -13.45 10.15
N ASP A 178 -16.57 -14.50 10.47
CA ASP A 178 -17.03 -14.82 11.81
C ASP A 178 -15.90 -15.10 12.81
N ARG A 179 -14.75 -15.56 12.32
CA ARG A 179 -13.54 -15.75 13.15
C ARG A 179 -13.12 -14.46 13.86
N ALA A 180 -13.51 -13.29 13.32
CA ALA A 180 -13.19 -11.99 13.92
C ALA A 180 -14.02 -11.66 15.16
N THR A 181 -15.16 -12.32 15.40
CA THR A 181 -16.11 -11.96 16.45
C THR A 181 -15.44 -11.87 17.82
N ARG A 182 -14.61 -12.83 18.19
CA ARG A 182 -13.94 -12.87 19.49
C ARG A 182 -13.02 -11.67 19.71
N VAL A 183 -12.18 -11.35 18.74
CA VAL A 183 -11.21 -10.24 18.85
C VAL A 183 -11.90 -8.88 18.74
N LEU A 184 -12.98 -8.77 17.97
CA LEU A 184 -13.79 -7.55 17.89
C LEU A 184 -14.52 -7.27 19.22
N LEU A 185 -15.01 -8.29 19.92
CA LEU A 185 -15.57 -8.15 21.27
C LEU A 185 -14.50 -7.69 22.28
N ALA A 186 -13.28 -8.19 22.20
CA ALA A 186 -12.16 -7.71 23.00
C ALA A 186 -11.82 -6.24 22.68
N ALA A 187 -11.74 -5.87 21.39
CA ALA A 187 -11.50 -4.50 20.94
C ALA A 187 -12.57 -3.52 21.41
N ARG A 188 -13.85 -3.95 21.50
CA ARG A 188 -14.97 -3.16 22.03
C ARG A 188 -14.74 -2.71 23.47
N GLY A 189 -14.00 -3.47 24.27
CA GLY A 189 -13.61 -3.11 25.64
C GLY A 189 -12.72 -1.87 25.74
N HIS A 190 -12.06 -1.47 24.65
CA HIS A 190 -11.21 -0.29 24.60
C HIS A 190 -12.00 0.93 24.08
N GLU A 191 -12.02 2.01 24.86
CA GLU A 191 -12.80 3.21 24.56
C GLU A 191 -12.55 3.74 23.13
N ARG A 192 -11.29 3.82 22.73
CA ARG A 192 -10.88 4.33 21.40
C ARG A 192 -11.30 3.46 20.22
N LEU A 193 -11.60 2.18 20.46
CA LEU A 193 -12.00 1.21 19.43
C LEU A 193 -13.48 0.86 19.50
N ARG A 194 -14.18 1.20 20.58
CA ARG A 194 -15.56 0.77 20.88
C ARG A 194 -16.49 0.96 19.69
N ARG A 195 -16.57 2.20 19.17
CA ARG A 195 -17.46 2.51 18.07
C ARG A 195 -17.13 1.70 16.80
N ALA A 196 -15.84 1.65 16.42
CA ALA A 196 -15.41 0.88 15.26
C ALA A 196 -15.68 -0.62 15.42
N ALA A 197 -15.51 -1.15 16.64
CA ALA A 197 -15.80 -2.55 16.95
C ALA A 197 -17.30 -2.87 16.91
N ASP A 198 -18.17 -1.98 17.39
CA ASP A 198 -19.62 -2.13 17.30
C ASP A 198 -20.08 -2.15 15.82
N GLU A 199 -19.55 -1.23 14.99
CA GLU A 199 -19.83 -1.18 13.57
C GLU A 199 -19.31 -2.43 12.84
N ALA A 200 -18.11 -2.93 13.20
CA ALA A 200 -17.53 -4.14 12.63
C ALA A 200 -18.33 -5.40 12.99
N LEU A 201 -18.72 -5.53 14.26
CA LEU A 201 -19.57 -6.65 14.75
C LEU A 201 -20.94 -6.68 14.07
N ALA A 202 -21.53 -5.51 13.80
CA ALA A 202 -22.80 -5.44 13.08
C ALA A 202 -22.66 -5.96 11.64
N ARG A 203 -21.53 -5.66 10.96
CA ARG A 203 -21.26 -6.15 9.60
C ARG A 203 -21.00 -7.65 9.54
N VAL A 204 -20.22 -8.19 10.51
CA VAL A 204 -19.95 -9.63 10.60
C VAL A 204 -21.27 -10.40 10.75
N ARG A 205 -22.17 -9.96 11.65
CA ARG A 205 -23.48 -10.61 11.85
C ARG A 205 -24.46 -10.44 10.68
N GLY A 206 -24.38 -9.34 9.93
CA GLY A 206 -25.25 -9.06 8.80
C GLY A 206 -24.87 -9.79 7.52
N GLY A 207 -23.73 -10.45 7.46
CA GLY A 207 -23.26 -11.24 6.32
C GLY A 207 -23.85 -12.66 6.25
N GLU A 208 -24.65 -13.08 7.24
CA GLU A 208 -25.27 -14.42 7.32
C GLU A 208 -26.66 -14.53 6.61
N GLY A 209 -27.02 -13.52 5.74
CA GLY A 209 -28.33 -13.47 5.06
C GLY A 209 -28.26 -13.80 3.57
#